data_b43dc87780f7356d4f895e21c0b74f76
#
_entry.id   b43dc87780f7356d4f895e21c0b74f76
#
_cell.length_a   1.000
_cell.length_b   1.000
_cell.length_c   1.000
_cell.angle_alpha   90.00
_cell.angle_beta   90.00
_cell.angle_gamma   90.00
#
_symmetry.space_group_name_H-M   'P 1'
#
loop_
_entity.id
_entity.type
_entity.pdbx_description
1 polymer ?
#
loop_
_entity_poly.entity_id
_entity_poly.type
_entity_poly.pdbx_seq_one_letter_code
_entity_poly.pdbx_strand_id
1 'polypeptide(L)'
;MRKVILLLSLAVFSSCRSYDKNYAIYELWVGETKVTTRNQDDILGDGTVSYKGDGLSGVLTLDNASIGEHVVPNSDAAIMSGIPNLTISLVGENSIGMSGKTNVNGIYTRNLKIDGDGSLAVTARASCIKADSLTVVSGKIDTFVETPDNEIASYLGIGLWTQDVMTIQGGDITVHYVSSFSPLSYGLYSVGDINIEGGKITISPEDSQLLAVGLISSETMTISGGEHSIYGLDDAINSKHFVMTGGTVNAQALDFSADAVCRLVMSAQFSGGDMTITALDKADPSIPVLFSKDLKTEGMKINGELTDSCLRIVKED
;
A
#
# COMPACT_ATOMS: atom_id res chain seq x y z
N MET A 1 66.70 30.75 50.76
CA MET A 1 66.06 29.97 49.69
C MET A 1 64.52 29.84 49.97
N ARG A 2 63.71 30.68 49.34
CA ARG A 2 62.22 30.63 49.50
C ARG A 2 61.64 29.70 48.45
N LYS A 3 61.01 28.65 48.91
CA LYS A 3 60.25 27.74 48.01
C LYS A 3 58.86 28.37 47.71
N VAL A 4 58.65 28.74 46.47
CA VAL A 4 57.33 29.16 45.95
C VAL A 4 56.55 27.89 45.65
N ILE A 5 55.44 27.66 46.36
CA ILE A 5 54.51 26.61 46.10
C ILE A 5 53.47 27.18 45.14
N LEU A 6 53.51 26.72 43.89
CA LEU A 6 52.48 27.04 42.85
C LEU A 6 51.29 26.15 43.07
N LEU A 7 50.16 26.67 43.58
CA LEU A 7 48.88 25.98 43.63
C LEU A 7 48.24 26.09 42.24
N LEU A 8 48.22 24.95 41.50
CA LEU A 8 47.44 24.79 40.31
C LEU A 8 45.99 24.48 40.73
N SER A 9 45.10 25.46 40.63
CA SER A 9 43.66 25.24 40.77
C SER A 9 43.13 24.57 39.52
N LEU A 10 42.84 23.26 39.60
CA LEU A 10 42.12 22.52 38.58
C LEU A 10 40.64 22.96 38.64
N ALA A 11 40.23 23.85 37.75
CA ALA A 11 38.84 24.16 37.53
C ALA A 11 38.21 22.96 36.78
N VAL A 12 37.57 22.05 37.51
CA VAL A 12 36.72 21.01 36.93
C VAL A 12 35.45 21.70 36.45
N PHE A 13 35.39 21.99 35.15
CA PHE A 13 34.12 22.33 34.49
C PHE A 13 33.26 21.08 34.50
N SER A 14 32.50 20.91 35.56
CA SER A 14 31.34 20.02 35.57
C SER A 14 30.31 20.60 34.60
N SER A 15 30.36 20.18 33.35
CA SER A 15 29.25 20.38 32.41
C SER A 15 28.09 19.54 32.91
N CYS A 16 27.28 20.13 33.77
CA CYS A 16 25.98 19.60 34.13
C CYS A 16 25.15 19.59 32.83
N ARG A 17 25.18 18.50 32.06
CA ARG A 17 24.14 18.24 31.06
C ARG A 17 22.86 18.09 31.85
N SER A 18 22.00 19.11 31.81
CA SER A 18 20.62 18.98 32.28
C SER A 18 20.00 17.85 31.47
N TYR A 19 19.74 16.73 32.14
CA TYR A 19 18.99 15.63 31.53
C TYR A 19 17.56 16.13 31.39
N ASP A 20 17.16 16.45 30.16
CA ASP A 20 15.80 16.86 29.85
C ASP A 20 14.89 15.63 30.05
N LYS A 21 14.20 15.59 31.19
CA LYS A 21 13.32 14.47 31.55
C LYS A 21 12.16 14.29 30.58
N ASN A 22 11.94 15.24 29.68
CA ASN A 22 10.87 15.22 28.69
C ASN A 22 11.38 14.84 27.28
N TYR A 23 12.67 14.49 27.14
CA TYR A 23 13.20 14.06 25.85
C TYR A 23 12.86 12.61 25.58
N ALA A 24 11.94 12.39 24.65
CA ALA A 24 11.64 11.07 24.11
C ALA A 24 12.12 10.96 22.66
N ILE A 25 12.52 9.75 22.29
CA ILE A 25 12.87 9.36 20.93
C ILE A 25 11.83 8.34 20.49
N TYR A 26 11.17 8.61 19.39
CA TYR A 26 10.17 7.71 18.84
C TYR A 26 10.81 6.73 17.85
N GLU A 27 10.24 5.54 17.75
CA GLU A 27 10.61 4.58 16.70
C GLU A 27 9.92 4.95 15.38
N LEU A 28 10.14 6.18 14.93
CA LEU A 28 9.60 6.77 13.72
C LEU A 28 10.68 7.59 13.03
N TRP A 29 10.78 7.40 11.73
CA TRP A 29 11.70 8.10 10.85
C TRP A 29 10.95 8.65 9.66
N VAL A 30 11.30 9.86 9.24
CA VAL A 30 10.81 10.52 8.03
C VAL A 30 12.03 11.01 7.25
N GLY A 31 12.27 10.47 6.07
CA GLY A 31 13.54 10.64 5.37
C GLY A 31 14.70 10.16 6.25
N GLU A 32 15.72 10.98 6.42
CA GLU A 32 16.87 10.70 7.29
C GLU A 32 16.64 11.13 8.76
N THR A 33 15.50 11.73 9.07
CA THR A 33 15.23 12.36 10.35
C THR A 33 14.49 11.43 11.30
N LYS A 34 15.15 11.11 12.44
CA LYS A 34 14.48 10.39 13.54
C LYS A 34 13.60 11.36 14.33
N VAL A 35 12.36 10.93 14.58
CA VAL A 35 11.37 11.74 15.30
C VAL A 35 11.64 11.70 16.81
N THR A 36 11.59 12.86 17.44
CA THR A 36 11.82 13.08 18.87
C THR A 36 10.84 14.14 19.36
N THR A 37 10.71 14.30 20.67
CA THR A 37 9.92 15.40 21.25
C THR A 37 10.46 16.80 20.94
N ARG A 38 11.67 16.92 20.36
CA ARG A 38 12.25 18.22 20.00
C ARG A 38 11.92 18.66 18.59
N ASN A 39 11.67 17.71 17.68
CA ASN A 39 11.36 18.00 16.28
C ASN A 39 9.99 17.50 15.84
N GLN A 40 9.18 16.96 16.74
CA GLN A 40 7.88 16.39 16.40
C GLN A 40 6.90 17.39 15.81
N ASP A 41 7.01 18.67 16.13
CA ASP A 41 6.11 19.71 15.61
C ASP A 41 6.50 20.19 14.20
N ASP A 42 7.74 19.91 13.78
CA ASP A 42 8.29 20.20 12.46
C ASP A 42 9.49 19.30 12.18
N ILE A 43 9.21 18.09 11.65
CA ILE A 43 10.21 17.02 11.54
C ILE A 43 11.27 17.33 10.49
N LEU A 44 10.85 17.93 9.36
CA LEU A 44 11.74 18.24 8.23
C LEU A 44 12.30 19.65 8.28
N GLY A 45 11.79 20.53 9.17
CA GLY A 45 12.22 21.92 9.29
C GLY A 45 11.62 22.86 8.24
N ASP A 46 10.56 22.43 7.55
CA ASP A 46 9.85 23.18 6.50
C ASP A 46 8.35 23.35 6.79
N GLY A 47 7.90 22.88 7.96
CA GLY A 47 6.53 23.00 8.43
C GLY A 47 5.54 21.98 7.83
N THR A 48 6.01 21.05 6.99
CA THR A 48 5.12 20.15 6.23
C THR A 48 4.85 18.81 6.92
N VAL A 49 5.69 18.40 7.87
CA VAL A 49 5.54 17.11 8.55
C VAL A 49 5.62 17.27 10.06
N SER A 50 4.58 16.82 10.75
CA SER A 50 4.53 16.82 12.21
C SER A 50 4.03 15.48 12.76
N TYR A 51 4.40 15.18 14.02
CA TYR A 51 3.99 13.96 14.71
C TYR A 51 3.41 14.30 16.09
N LYS A 52 2.32 13.65 16.43
CA LYS A 52 1.70 13.71 17.75
C LYS A 52 1.35 12.31 18.24
N GLY A 53 1.98 11.86 19.31
CA GLY A 53 1.75 10.54 19.86
C GLY A 53 2.57 10.24 21.10
N ASP A 54 2.42 9.02 21.63
CA ASP A 54 3.08 8.53 22.85
C ASP A 54 4.12 7.42 22.59
N GLY A 55 4.36 7.10 21.31
CA GLY A 55 5.26 6.02 20.90
C GLY A 55 4.61 4.63 20.81
N LEU A 56 3.37 4.46 21.29
CA LEU A 56 2.55 3.26 21.07
C LEU A 56 1.49 3.52 20.00
N SER A 57 0.97 4.74 19.97
CA SER A 57 0.05 5.24 18.97
C SER A 57 0.38 6.69 18.64
N GLY A 58 0.14 7.09 17.40
CA GLY A 58 0.34 8.48 17.02
C GLY A 58 -0.15 8.81 15.63
N VAL A 59 -0.22 10.11 15.38
CA VAL A 59 -0.61 10.70 14.11
C VAL A 59 0.60 11.42 13.52
N LEU A 60 1.02 10.99 12.35
CA LEU A 60 1.96 11.68 11.47
C LEU A 60 1.13 12.48 10.47
N THR A 61 1.15 13.80 10.59
CA THR A 61 0.48 14.69 9.65
C THR A 61 1.44 15.03 8.52
N LEU A 62 0.99 14.82 7.29
CA LEU A 62 1.63 15.28 6.07
C LEU A 62 0.76 16.42 5.52
N ASP A 63 1.32 17.62 5.42
CA ASP A 63 0.65 18.83 4.94
C ASP A 63 1.46 19.45 3.81
N ASN A 64 1.10 19.15 2.58
CA ASN A 64 1.87 19.50 1.37
C ASN A 64 3.33 19.04 1.44
N ALA A 65 3.57 17.87 2.02
CA ALA A 65 4.89 17.34 2.25
C ALA A 65 5.50 16.73 0.97
N SER A 66 6.78 16.98 0.76
CA SER A 66 7.58 16.33 -0.29
C SER A 66 8.77 15.62 0.34
N ILE A 67 8.69 14.29 0.42
CA ILE A 67 9.73 13.45 0.99
C ILE A 67 10.51 12.83 -0.16
N GLY A 68 11.68 13.37 -0.45
CA GLY A 68 12.53 12.96 -1.57
C GLY A 68 13.32 11.67 -1.31
N GLU A 69 14.36 11.44 -2.13
CA GLU A 69 15.18 10.22 -2.22
C GLU A 69 15.98 9.84 -0.96
N HIS A 70 15.78 10.52 0.14
CA HIS A 70 16.51 10.27 1.39
C HIS A 70 15.94 9.04 2.09
N VAL A 71 16.73 8.00 2.15
CA VAL A 71 16.42 6.77 2.88
C VAL A 71 16.88 6.89 4.32
N VAL A 72 16.05 6.44 5.23
CA VAL A 72 16.46 6.24 6.63
C VAL A 72 17.78 5.46 6.67
N PRO A 73 18.79 5.91 7.41
CA PRO A 73 20.04 5.20 7.54
C PRO A 73 19.81 3.74 7.97
N ASN A 74 20.28 2.79 7.15
CA ASN A 74 20.07 1.35 7.30
C ASN A 74 18.60 0.89 7.22
N SER A 75 17.76 1.64 6.54
CA SER A 75 16.36 1.27 6.25
C SER A 75 16.10 1.29 4.75
N ASP A 76 15.16 0.46 4.34
CA ASP A 76 14.70 0.34 2.97
C ASP A 76 13.36 1.09 2.76
N ALA A 77 13.14 2.22 3.46
CA ALA A 77 11.90 3.00 3.35
C ALA A 77 12.12 4.50 3.60
N ALA A 78 11.33 5.37 2.94
CA ALA A 78 11.33 6.81 3.19
C ALA A 78 10.63 7.19 4.50
N ILE A 79 9.52 6.54 4.82
CA ILE A 79 8.90 6.60 6.15
C ILE A 79 8.99 5.21 6.76
N MET A 80 9.68 5.11 7.89
CA MET A 80 9.78 3.87 8.64
C MET A 80 9.25 4.04 10.06
N SER A 81 8.36 3.16 10.50
CA SER A 81 7.81 3.21 11.84
C SER A 81 7.80 1.84 12.51
N GLY A 82 8.40 1.77 13.69
CA GLY A 82 8.22 0.70 14.66
C GLY A 82 7.08 0.95 15.66
N ILE A 83 6.41 2.11 15.56
CA ILE A 83 5.25 2.44 16.40
C ILE A 83 4.13 1.44 16.09
N PRO A 84 3.55 0.79 17.11
CA PRO A 84 2.53 -0.23 16.89
C PRO A 84 1.32 0.24 16.09
N ASN A 85 0.84 1.46 16.33
CA ASN A 85 -0.33 2.01 15.62
C ASN A 85 -0.01 3.43 15.13
N LEU A 86 0.27 3.55 13.83
CA LEU A 86 0.52 4.84 13.18
C LEU A 86 -0.67 5.24 12.32
N THR A 87 -1.15 6.45 12.51
CA THR A 87 -2.06 7.10 11.56
C THR A 87 -1.27 8.11 10.74
N ILE A 88 -1.37 8.05 9.42
CA ILE A 88 -0.95 9.13 8.53
C ILE A 88 -2.18 9.94 8.19
N SER A 89 -2.16 11.23 8.57
CA SER A 89 -3.21 12.20 8.26
C SER A 89 -2.76 13.04 7.07
N LEU A 90 -3.55 13.02 5.99
CA LEU A 90 -3.25 13.69 4.74
C LEU A 90 -3.95 15.04 4.66
N VAL A 91 -3.16 16.11 4.46
CA VAL A 91 -3.62 17.47 4.22
C VAL A 91 -2.94 17.97 2.95
N GLY A 92 -3.70 18.53 2.01
CA GLY A 92 -3.15 19.01 0.74
C GLY A 92 -2.53 17.92 -0.13
N GLU A 93 -1.49 18.25 -0.89
CA GLU A 93 -0.84 17.35 -1.85
C GLU A 93 0.50 16.85 -1.29
N ASN A 94 0.62 15.56 -1.07
CA ASN A 94 1.83 14.97 -0.50
C ASN A 94 2.49 14.00 -1.47
N SER A 95 3.82 13.94 -1.42
CA SER A 95 4.61 13.04 -2.27
C SER A 95 5.75 12.36 -1.51
N ILE A 96 5.98 11.09 -1.85
CA ILE A 96 7.13 10.30 -1.41
C ILE A 96 7.79 9.73 -2.66
N GLY A 97 8.99 10.22 -2.98
CA GLY A 97 9.71 9.83 -4.19
C GLY A 97 10.97 9.02 -3.86
N MET A 98 10.94 7.71 -4.16
CA MET A 98 12.06 6.79 -3.97
C MET A 98 12.60 6.27 -5.31
N SER A 99 12.52 7.09 -6.36
CA SER A 99 13.07 6.76 -7.68
C SER A 99 14.60 6.58 -7.61
N GLY A 100 15.13 5.73 -8.45
CA GLY A 100 16.59 5.55 -8.59
C GLY A 100 17.24 4.58 -7.59
N LYS A 101 16.58 4.15 -6.51
CA LYS A 101 17.13 3.21 -5.52
C LYS A 101 16.51 1.83 -5.64
N THR A 102 17.34 0.80 -5.67
CA THR A 102 16.89 -0.61 -5.73
C THR A 102 16.30 -1.04 -4.40
N ASN A 103 15.20 -1.81 -4.44
CA ASN A 103 14.58 -2.51 -3.31
C ASN A 103 14.15 -1.63 -2.12
N VAL A 104 13.61 -0.44 -2.40
CA VAL A 104 13.19 0.52 -1.38
C VAL A 104 11.68 0.67 -1.36
N ASN A 105 11.11 0.70 -0.15
CA ASN A 105 9.70 0.99 0.07
C ASN A 105 9.47 2.50 0.22
N GLY A 106 8.27 2.98 -0.12
CA GLY A 106 7.89 4.34 0.22
C GLY A 106 7.61 4.45 1.72
N ILE A 107 6.70 3.63 2.24
CA ILE A 107 6.32 3.57 3.65
C ILE A 107 6.50 2.13 4.14
N TYR A 108 7.10 1.95 5.33
CA TYR A 108 7.18 0.67 6.02
C TYR A 108 6.79 0.82 7.49
N THR A 109 5.76 0.13 7.93
CA THR A 109 5.21 0.28 9.29
C THR A 109 4.51 -1.01 9.76
N ARG A 110 4.04 -1.02 11.00
CA ARG A 110 3.21 -2.09 11.55
C ARG A 110 1.74 -1.87 11.19
N ASN A 111 0.91 -1.42 12.13
CA ASN A 111 -0.49 -1.11 11.83
C ASN A 111 -0.58 0.33 11.33
N LEU A 112 -0.92 0.49 10.07
CA LEU A 112 -1.06 1.77 9.41
C LEU A 112 -2.53 2.10 9.17
N LYS A 113 -2.92 3.28 9.59
CA LYS A 113 -4.17 3.93 9.16
C LYS A 113 -3.83 5.13 8.28
N ILE A 114 -4.48 5.28 7.14
CA ILE A 114 -4.42 6.47 6.30
C ILE A 114 -5.79 7.14 6.33
N ASP A 115 -5.79 8.45 6.60
CA ASP A 115 -7.01 9.25 6.78
C ASP A 115 -6.76 10.70 6.36
N GLY A 116 -7.81 11.45 6.04
CA GLY A 116 -7.73 12.88 5.67
C GLY A 116 -8.25 13.14 4.27
N ASP A 117 -8.39 14.43 3.93
CA ASP A 117 -8.95 14.87 2.64
C ASP A 117 -7.87 15.14 1.58
N GLY A 118 -6.60 15.00 1.94
CA GLY A 118 -5.46 15.25 1.06
C GLY A 118 -5.15 14.08 0.13
N SER A 119 -4.08 14.25 -0.64
CA SER A 119 -3.54 13.24 -1.53
C SER A 119 -2.14 12.80 -1.11
N LEU A 120 -1.77 11.57 -1.48
CA LEU A 120 -0.46 10.99 -1.27
C LEU A 120 -0.01 10.25 -2.54
N ALA A 121 0.99 10.78 -3.23
CA ALA A 121 1.66 10.11 -4.32
C ALA A 121 2.91 9.39 -3.79
N VAL A 122 3.04 8.09 -4.03
CA VAL A 122 4.19 7.30 -3.57
C VAL A 122 4.85 6.60 -4.74
N THR A 123 6.11 6.92 -4.99
CA THR A 123 6.95 6.23 -5.98
C THR A 123 7.97 5.35 -5.27
N ALA A 124 8.01 4.05 -5.59
CA ALA A 124 8.95 3.12 -4.99
C ALA A 124 9.26 1.92 -5.91
N ARG A 125 10.35 1.20 -5.62
CA ARG A 125 10.78 0.03 -6.40
C ARG A 125 10.48 -1.32 -5.77
N ALA A 126 10.18 -1.37 -4.46
CA ALA A 126 9.71 -2.57 -3.79
C ALA A 126 8.20 -2.47 -3.56
N SER A 127 7.78 -1.91 -2.44
CA SER A 127 6.37 -1.63 -2.18
C SER A 127 6.18 -0.13 -1.93
N CYS A 128 5.19 0.48 -2.57
CA CYS A 128 4.90 1.89 -2.28
C CYS A 128 4.46 2.03 -0.82
N ILE A 129 3.56 1.16 -0.35
CA ILE A 129 3.16 1.09 1.05
C ILE A 129 3.25 -0.36 1.52
N LYS A 130 4.05 -0.60 2.57
CA LYS A 130 4.21 -1.89 3.22
C LYS A 130 3.85 -1.80 4.70
N ALA A 131 2.94 -2.66 5.15
CA ALA A 131 2.51 -2.69 6.55
C ALA A 131 2.23 -4.13 7.02
N ASP A 132 2.22 -4.36 8.35
CA ASP A 132 1.66 -5.60 8.87
C ASP A 132 0.14 -5.58 8.61
N SER A 133 -0.55 -4.49 9.00
CA SER A 133 -1.96 -4.26 8.66
C SER A 133 -2.15 -2.83 8.15
N LEU A 134 -3.05 -2.65 7.17
CA LEU A 134 -3.36 -1.36 6.58
C LEU A 134 -4.87 -1.10 6.62
N THR A 135 -5.26 0.09 7.05
CA THR A 135 -6.62 0.60 6.91
C THR A 135 -6.59 1.93 6.16
N VAL A 136 -7.25 2.00 5.01
CA VAL A 136 -7.49 3.26 4.29
C VAL A 136 -8.91 3.71 4.59
N VAL A 137 -9.06 4.85 5.26
CA VAL A 137 -10.36 5.43 5.63
C VAL A 137 -10.81 6.45 4.60
N SER A 138 -9.90 7.31 4.17
CA SER A 138 -10.15 8.38 3.20
C SER A 138 -8.85 8.84 2.54
N GLY A 139 -8.94 9.88 1.71
CA GLY A 139 -7.83 10.47 0.96
C GLY A 139 -7.66 9.86 -0.43
N LYS A 140 -6.82 10.52 -1.23
CA LYS A 140 -6.41 10.03 -2.54
C LYS A 140 -5.01 9.45 -2.46
N ILE A 141 -4.82 8.20 -2.88
CA ILE A 141 -3.54 7.51 -2.85
C ILE A 141 -3.18 7.09 -4.27
N ASP A 142 -2.13 7.67 -4.82
CA ASP A 142 -1.55 7.30 -6.11
C ASP A 142 -0.22 6.57 -5.86
N THR A 143 -0.09 5.33 -6.29
CA THR A 143 1.16 4.56 -6.17
C THR A 143 1.80 4.36 -7.52
N PHE A 144 3.11 4.62 -7.61
CA PHE A 144 3.92 4.48 -8.81
C PHE A 144 5.01 3.45 -8.52
N VAL A 145 4.83 2.24 -9.04
CA VAL A 145 5.80 1.17 -8.91
C VAL A 145 6.79 1.25 -10.05
N GLU A 146 8.06 1.59 -9.75
CA GLU A 146 9.14 1.64 -10.72
C GLU A 146 9.95 0.35 -10.68
N THR A 147 10.15 -0.32 -11.82
CA THR A 147 11.11 -1.41 -11.93
C THR A 147 12.25 -1.01 -12.88
N PRO A 148 13.52 -1.32 -12.55
CA PRO A 148 14.65 -0.89 -13.36
C PRO A 148 14.70 -1.59 -14.71
N ASP A 149 14.99 -0.83 -15.77
CA ASP A 149 15.03 -1.29 -17.16
C ASP A 149 16.10 -2.34 -17.49
N ASN A 150 17.08 -2.56 -16.62
CA ASN A 150 18.29 -3.32 -16.93
C ASN A 150 18.65 -4.44 -15.95
N GLU A 151 17.83 -4.72 -14.97
CA GLU A 151 18.10 -5.82 -14.03
C GLU A 151 17.10 -6.95 -14.31
N ILE A 152 17.62 -8.19 -14.45
CA ILE A 152 16.83 -9.41 -14.41
C ILE A 152 16.23 -9.44 -13.00
N ALA A 153 15.06 -8.81 -12.87
CA ALA A 153 14.51 -8.42 -11.60
C ALA A 153 14.00 -9.64 -10.84
N SER A 154 14.70 -9.95 -9.77
CA SER A 154 14.18 -10.78 -8.68
C SER A 154 13.25 -9.98 -7.76
N TYR A 155 12.82 -8.80 -8.15
CA TYR A 155 12.12 -7.87 -7.27
C TYR A 155 10.62 -7.83 -7.60
N LEU A 156 9.83 -8.04 -6.55
CA LEU A 156 8.37 -7.85 -6.56
C LEU A 156 8.08 -6.37 -6.42
N GLY A 157 7.51 -5.76 -7.44
CA GLY A 157 6.95 -4.41 -7.35
C GLY A 157 5.50 -4.47 -6.87
N ILE A 158 5.17 -3.81 -5.76
CA ILE A 158 3.83 -3.88 -5.18
C ILE A 158 3.33 -2.48 -4.84
N GLY A 159 2.10 -2.15 -5.27
CA GLY A 159 1.47 -0.90 -4.87
C GLY A 159 1.26 -0.85 -3.35
N LEU A 160 0.35 -1.66 -2.82
CA LEU A 160 0.09 -1.82 -1.39
C LEU A 160 0.32 -3.27 -0.96
N TRP A 161 1.11 -3.46 0.10
CA TRP A 161 1.42 -4.79 0.64
C TRP A 161 1.08 -4.88 2.14
N THR A 162 0.40 -5.98 2.54
CA THR A 162 0.18 -6.28 3.95
C THR A 162 0.53 -7.74 4.29
N GLN A 163 1.01 -7.94 5.52
CA GLN A 163 1.25 -9.27 6.07
C GLN A 163 -0.04 -9.92 6.58
N ASP A 164 -0.88 -9.14 7.29
CA ASP A 164 -2.04 -9.67 8.00
C ASP A 164 -3.35 -9.29 7.29
N VAL A 165 -3.74 -8.02 7.34
CA VAL A 165 -5.01 -7.58 6.78
C VAL A 165 -4.91 -6.22 6.10
N MET A 166 -5.60 -6.10 4.96
CA MET A 166 -5.82 -4.83 4.27
C MET A 166 -7.31 -4.50 4.30
N THR A 167 -7.67 -3.33 4.83
CA THR A 167 -9.04 -2.85 4.88
C THR A 167 -9.16 -1.52 4.16
N ILE A 168 -10.01 -1.45 3.15
CA ILE A 168 -10.31 -0.22 2.39
C ILE A 168 -11.74 0.18 2.74
N GLN A 169 -11.88 1.17 3.61
CA GLN A 169 -13.18 1.71 4.05
C GLN A 169 -13.67 2.82 3.11
N GLY A 170 -12.73 3.53 2.50
CA GLY A 170 -13.00 4.65 1.60
C GLY A 170 -11.75 5.12 0.89
N GLY A 171 -11.80 6.35 0.35
CA GLY A 171 -10.71 6.93 -0.42
C GLY A 171 -10.68 6.50 -1.88
N ASP A 172 -9.73 7.06 -2.62
CA ASP A 172 -9.50 6.81 -4.05
C ASP A 172 -8.07 6.29 -4.21
N ILE A 173 -7.91 5.04 -4.56
CA ILE A 173 -6.60 4.37 -4.67
C ILE A 173 -6.35 4.08 -6.14
N THR A 174 -5.26 4.63 -6.69
CA THR A 174 -4.80 4.34 -8.04
C THR A 174 -3.42 3.70 -8.01
N VAL A 175 -3.25 2.60 -8.73
CA VAL A 175 -1.95 1.93 -8.86
C VAL A 175 -1.46 2.08 -10.28
N HIS A 176 -0.27 2.68 -10.43
CA HIS A 176 0.44 2.85 -11.69
C HIS A 176 1.71 2.00 -11.71
N TYR A 177 2.00 1.41 -12.84
CA TYR A 177 3.25 0.70 -13.09
C TYR A 177 4.05 1.44 -14.16
N VAL A 178 5.22 1.91 -13.78
CA VAL A 178 6.12 2.68 -14.64
C VAL A 178 7.31 1.80 -14.99
N SER A 179 7.09 0.70 -15.73
CA SER A 179 8.18 -0.19 -16.09
C SER A 179 7.94 -1.00 -17.34
N SER A 180 9.04 -1.25 -18.07
CA SER A 180 9.08 -2.10 -19.26
C SER A 180 9.42 -3.58 -18.97
N PHE A 181 9.81 -3.98 -17.74
CA PHE A 181 10.43 -5.30 -17.50
C PHE A 181 10.27 -5.88 -16.08
N SER A 182 9.08 -6.08 -15.55
CA SER A 182 8.96 -6.92 -14.33
C SER A 182 7.91 -8.01 -14.51
N PRO A 183 8.29 -9.30 -14.46
CA PRO A 183 7.34 -10.40 -14.63
C PRO A 183 6.48 -10.66 -13.39
N LEU A 184 6.73 -9.99 -12.26
CA LEU A 184 6.02 -10.23 -10.99
C LEU A 184 5.73 -8.91 -10.28
N SER A 185 4.65 -8.25 -10.70
CA SER A 185 4.17 -7.02 -10.05
C SER A 185 2.73 -7.19 -9.63
N TYR A 186 2.39 -6.66 -8.45
CA TYR A 186 1.05 -6.76 -7.88
C TYR A 186 0.49 -5.38 -7.53
N GLY A 187 -0.80 -5.17 -7.81
CA GLY A 187 -1.48 -3.95 -7.42
C GLY A 187 -1.61 -3.87 -5.90
N LEU A 188 -2.56 -4.62 -5.34
CA LEU A 188 -2.75 -4.78 -3.91
C LEU A 188 -2.50 -6.25 -3.55
N TYR A 189 -1.63 -6.47 -2.58
CA TYR A 189 -1.30 -7.81 -2.11
C TYR A 189 -1.40 -7.92 -0.59
N SER A 190 -2.20 -8.86 -0.10
CA SER A 190 -2.22 -9.27 1.30
C SER A 190 -1.85 -10.76 1.42
N VAL A 191 -0.94 -11.06 2.35
CA VAL A 191 -0.70 -12.47 2.76
C VAL A 191 -1.90 -13.00 3.55
N GLY A 192 -2.60 -12.16 4.30
CA GLY A 192 -3.88 -12.46 4.94
C GLY A 192 -5.08 -11.97 4.12
N ASP A 193 -6.04 -11.39 4.81
CA ASP A 193 -7.32 -10.98 4.23
C ASP A 193 -7.24 -9.61 3.54
N ILE A 194 -8.15 -9.40 2.55
CA ILE A 194 -8.48 -8.08 2.00
C ILE A 194 -9.97 -7.83 2.22
N ASN A 195 -10.29 -6.70 2.87
CA ASN A 195 -11.66 -6.24 3.09
C ASN A 195 -11.87 -4.90 2.39
N ILE A 196 -12.75 -4.86 1.39
CA ILE A 196 -13.11 -3.65 0.66
C ILE A 196 -14.55 -3.31 1.02
N GLU A 197 -14.69 -2.28 1.88
CA GLU A 197 -15.97 -1.84 2.40
C GLU A 197 -16.54 -0.66 1.62
N GLY A 198 -15.68 0.07 0.89
CA GLY A 198 -16.06 1.25 0.12
C GLY A 198 -14.89 1.83 -0.67
N GLY A 199 -15.04 3.09 -1.09
CA GLY A 199 -14.02 3.81 -1.85
C GLY A 199 -13.93 3.39 -3.32
N LYS A 200 -12.81 3.76 -3.94
CA LYS A 200 -12.52 3.44 -5.33
C LYS A 200 -11.11 2.88 -5.47
N ILE A 201 -10.98 1.78 -6.18
CA ILE A 201 -9.69 1.21 -6.56
C ILE A 201 -9.61 1.19 -8.08
N THR A 202 -8.56 1.81 -8.62
CA THR A 202 -8.31 1.87 -10.07
C THR A 202 -6.94 1.28 -10.37
N ILE A 203 -6.92 0.24 -11.19
CA ILE A 203 -5.73 -0.33 -11.79
C ILE A 203 -6.02 -0.40 -13.29
N SER A 204 -5.32 0.43 -14.08
CA SER A 204 -5.59 0.62 -15.49
C SER A 204 -4.63 -0.19 -16.38
N PRO A 205 -5.11 -0.79 -17.48
CA PRO A 205 -4.23 -1.44 -18.45
C PRO A 205 -3.29 -0.47 -19.16
N GLU A 206 -3.65 0.81 -19.28
CA GLU A 206 -2.83 1.83 -19.95
C GLU A 206 -1.54 2.11 -19.17
N ASP A 207 -1.62 2.03 -17.84
CA ASP A 207 -0.52 2.30 -16.93
C ASP A 207 0.14 1.01 -16.38
N SER A 208 -0.32 -0.18 -16.81
CA SER A 208 0.00 -1.43 -16.12
C SER A 208 0.25 -2.60 -17.06
N GLN A 209 0.88 -2.37 -18.21
CA GLN A 209 1.11 -3.40 -19.23
C GLN A 209 1.86 -4.65 -18.77
N LEU A 210 2.45 -4.63 -17.57
CA LEU A 210 3.25 -5.73 -17.00
C LEU A 210 2.82 -6.12 -15.58
N LEU A 211 1.65 -5.67 -15.13
CA LEU A 211 1.12 -6.05 -13.83
C LEU A 211 0.59 -7.48 -13.87
N ALA A 212 1.28 -8.41 -13.20
CA ALA A 212 0.87 -9.80 -13.18
C ALA A 212 -0.54 -9.98 -12.58
N VAL A 213 -0.78 -9.43 -11.39
CA VAL A 213 -2.09 -9.55 -10.72
C VAL A 213 -2.55 -8.22 -10.13
N GLY A 214 -3.81 -7.85 -10.39
CA GLY A 214 -4.41 -6.62 -9.86
C GLY A 214 -4.58 -6.67 -8.35
N LEU A 215 -5.43 -7.58 -7.87
CA LEU A 215 -5.66 -7.81 -6.44
C LEU A 215 -5.32 -9.25 -6.07
N ILE A 216 -4.56 -9.41 -4.99
CA ILE A 216 -4.20 -10.74 -4.45
C ILE A 216 -4.46 -10.81 -2.94
N SER A 217 -5.20 -11.85 -2.51
CA SER A 217 -5.32 -12.25 -1.10
C SER A 217 -4.99 -13.73 -0.98
N SER A 218 -4.02 -14.06 -0.13
CA SER A 218 -3.70 -15.48 0.09
C SER A 218 -4.72 -16.20 0.98
N GLU A 219 -5.64 -15.45 1.60
CA GLU A 219 -6.73 -15.99 2.42
C GLU A 219 -8.09 -15.52 1.90
N THR A 220 -8.79 -14.62 2.56
CA THR A 220 -10.13 -14.19 2.17
C THR A 220 -10.13 -12.78 1.58
N MET A 221 -10.79 -12.61 0.44
CA MET A 221 -11.12 -11.29 -0.09
C MET A 221 -12.61 -11.06 0.03
N THR A 222 -12.99 -9.98 0.73
CA THR A 222 -14.39 -9.55 0.90
C THR A 222 -14.59 -8.21 0.24
N ILE A 223 -15.60 -8.08 -0.64
CA ILE A 223 -16.02 -6.82 -1.24
C ILE A 223 -17.48 -6.58 -0.84
N SER A 224 -17.70 -5.51 -0.06
CA SER A 224 -19.05 -5.14 0.42
C SER A 224 -19.52 -3.77 -0.07
N GLY A 225 -18.66 -2.98 -0.72
CA GLY A 225 -19.01 -1.66 -1.25
C GLY A 225 -17.96 -1.11 -2.19
N GLY A 226 -18.20 0.10 -2.69
CA GLY A 226 -17.27 0.83 -3.56
C GLY A 226 -17.45 0.56 -5.05
N GLU A 227 -16.60 1.23 -5.85
CA GLU A 227 -16.56 1.11 -7.32
C GLU A 227 -15.12 0.81 -7.75
N HIS A 228 -14.88 -0.37 -8.31
CA HIS A 228 -13.53 -0.85 -8.57
C HIS A 228 -13.33 -1.23 -10.02
N SER A 229 -12.22 -0.76 -10.61
CA SER A 229 -11.75 -1.15 -11.94
C SER A 229 -10.38 -1.79 -11.78
N ILE A 230 -10.33 -3.11 -11.96
CA ILE A 230 -9.16 -3.91 -11.63
C ILE A 230 -8.65 -4.60 -12.90
N TYR A 231 -7.40 -4.33 -13.22
CA TYR A 231 -6.69 -4.96 -14.31
C TYR A 231 -5.52 -5.82 -13.80
N GLY A 232 -5.27 -6.91 -14.49
CA GLY A 232 -4.07 -7.73 -14.36
C GLY A 232 -3.66 -8.30 -15.71
N LEU A 233 -2.38 -8.61 -15.89
CA LEU A 233 -1.90 -9.29 -17.09
C LEU A 233 -2.35 -10.76 -17.09
N ASP A 234 -2.13 -11.43 -15.96
CA ASP A 234 -2.52 -12.82 -15.74
C ASP A 234 -3.90 -12.90 -15.06
N ASP A 235 -4.02 -12.44 -13.82
CA ASP A 235 -5.25 -12.40 -13.06
C ASP A 235 -5.63 -10.95 -12.70
N ALA A 236 -6.87 -10.53 -12.92
CA ALA A 236 -7.34 -9.27 -12.30
C ALA A 236 -7.50 -9.46 -10.79
N ILE A 237 -8.09 -10.58 -10.36
CA ILE A 237 -8.32 -10.91 -8.96
C ILE A 237 -7.88 -12.35 -8.68
N ASN A 238 -7.07 -12.53 -7.66
CA ASN A 238 -6.66 -13.84 -7.16
C ASN A 238 -6.92 -13.94 -5.65
N SER A 239 -7.67 -14.93 -5.23
CA SER A 239 -8.02 -15.11 -3.83
C SER A 239 -8.28 -16.58 -3.52
N LYS A 240 -7.93 -17.02 -2.31
CA LYS A 240 -8.27 -18.36 -1.82
C LYS A 240 -9.77 -18.50 -1.57
N HIS A 241 -10.35 -17.53 -0.87
CA HIS A 241 -11.77 -17.40 -0.65
C HIS A 241 -12.25 -16.01 -1.07
N PHE A 242 -13.36 -15.93 -1.74
CA PHE A 242 -13.94 -14.66 -2.22
C PHE A 242 -15.39 -14.52 -1.78
N VAL A 243 -15.73 -13.34 -1.25
CA VAL A 243 -17.07 -12.99 -0.82
C VAL A 243 -17.44 -11.61 -1.36
N MET A 244 -18.51 -11.51 -2.12
CA MET A 244 -19.04 -10.24 -2.58
C MET A 244 -20.48 -10.06 -2.10
N THR A 245 -20.71 -9.00 -1.35
CA THR A 245 -22.01 -8.65 -0.76
C THR A 245 -22.54 -7.31 -1.25
N GLY A 246 -21.73 -6.53 -1.94
CA GLY A 246 -22.08 -5.21 -2.47
C GLY A 246 -20.96 -4.61 -3.32
N GLY A 247 -21.17 -3.38 -3.78
CA GLY A 247 -20.24 -2.65 -4.63
C GLY A 247 -20.32 -3.03 -6.12
N THR A 248 -19.46 -2.38 -6.91
CA THR A 248 -19.31 -2.63 -8.35
C THR A 248 -17.87 -2.96 -8.67
N VAL A 249 -17.63 -4.05 -9.36
CA VAL A 249 -16.31 -4.51 -9.78
C VAL A 249 -16.26 -4.73 -11.27
N ASN A 250 -15.32 -4.09 -11.95
CA ASN A 250 -14.95 -4.37 -13.32
C ASN A 250 -13.55 -5.00 -13.33
N ALA A 251 -13.49 -6.31 -13.47
CA ALA A 251 -12.26 -7.08 -13.47
C ALA A 251 -11.85 -7.43 -14.91
N GLN A 252 -10.64 -7.09 -15.31
CA GLN A 252 -10.12 -7.29 -16.66
C GLN A 252 -8.73 -7.91 -16.63
N ALA A 253 -8.47 -8.88 -17.51
CA ALA A 253 -7.13 -9.42 -17.72
C ALA A 253 -6.85 -9.67 -19.20
N LEU A 254 -5.55 -9.66 -19.55
CA LEU A 254 -5.10 -9.93 -20.93
C LEU A 254 -5.02 -11.42 -21.25
N ASP A 255 -4.89 -12.27 -20.23
CA ASP A 255 -4.89 -13.73 -20.34
C ASP A 255 -3.78 -14.33 -21.21
N PHE A 256 -2.52 -14.01 -20.89
CA PHE A 256 -1.37 -14.62 -21.61
C PHE A 256 -0.98 -16.01 -21.13
N SER A 257 -1.26 -16.37 -19.87
CA SER A 257 -0.86 -17.65 -19.29
C SER A 257 -1.79 -18.11 -18.16
N ALA A 258 -2.86 -17.38 -17.91
CA ALA A 258 -3.70 -17.54 -16.73
C ALA A 258 -4.68 -18.67 -16.83
N ASP A 259 -4.99 -19.26 -15.68
CA ASP A 259 -6.08 -20.22 -15.55
C ASP A 259 -7.45 -19.54 -15.58
N ALA A 260 -7.53 -18.21 -15.29
CA ALA A 260 -8.76 -17.40 -15.34
C ALA A 260 -8.48 -15.90 -15.14
N VAL A 261 -9.39 -15.01 -15.58
CA VAL A 261 -9.32 -13.57 -15.24
C VAL A 261 -9.52 -13.35 -13.74
N CYS A 262 -10.41 -14.11 -13.12
CA CYS A 262 -10.61 -14.14 -11.68
C CYS A 262 -10.38 -15.57 -11.17
N ARG A 263 -9.29 -15.75 -10.42
CA ARG A 263 -8.92 -17.03 -9.79
C ARG A 263 -9.34 -17.05 -8.33
N LEU A 264 -10.52 -17.59 -8.04
CA LEU A 264 -11.14 -17.65 -6.71
C LEU A 264 -11.06 -19.09 -6.20
N VAL A 265 -9.85 -19.50 -5.81
CA VAL A 265 -9.36 -20.88 -5.83
C VAL A 265 -10.23 -21.89 -5.08
N MET A 266 -10.63 -21.63 -3.82
CA MET A 266 -11.36 -22.58 -3.00
C MET A 266 -12.85 -22.35 -3.00
N SER A 267 -13.28 -21.10 -2.82
CA SER A 267 -14.70 -20.74 -2.85
C SER A 267 -14.93 -19.32 -3.31
N ALA A 268 -16.06 -19.08 -3.96
CA ALA A 268 -16.58 -17.76 -4.31
C ALA A 268 -18.05 -17.69 -3.94
N GLN A 269 -18.43 -16.68 -3.17
CA GLN A 269 -19.80 -16.41 -2.77
C GLN A 269 -20.22 -15.00 -3.20
N PHE A 270 -21.32 -14.92 -3.93
CA PHE A 270 -21.95 -13.69 -4.37
C PHE A 270 -23.35 -13.60 -3.79
N SER A 271 -23.63 -12.58 -2.99
CA SER A 271 -24.94 -12.33 -2.40
C SER A 271 -25.42 -10.88 -2.58
N GLY A 272 -24.63 -10.05 -3.27
CA GLY A 272 -24.94 -8.67 -3.63
C GLY A 272 -23.86 -8.04 -4.49
N GLY A 273 -24.16 -6.85 -5.03
CA GLY A 273 -23.25 -6.10 -5.89
C GLY A 273 -23.40 -6.40 -7.38
N ASP A 274 -22.50 -5.86 -8.17
CA ASP A 274 -22.40 -6.04 -9.64
C ASP A 274 -20.93 -6.31 -10.01
N MET A 275 -20.67 -7.45 -10.62
CA MET A 275 -19.32 -7.81 -11.05
C MET A 275 -19.30 -8.15 -12.54
N THR A 276 -18.47 -7.44 -13.29
CA THR A 276 -18.16 -7.74 -14.69
C THR A 276 -16.73 -8.25 -14.77
N ILE A 277 -16.56 -9.41 -15.42
CA ILE A 277 -15.27 -10.07 -15.62
C ILE A 277 -15.04 -10.18 -17.12
N THR A 278 -13.94 -9.62 -17.62
CA THR A 278 -13.64 -9.55 -19.05
C THR A 278 -12.21 -10.00 -19.36
N ALA A 279 -12.07 -10.98 -20.24
CA ALA A 279 -10.80 -11.30 -20.89
C ALA A 279 -10.62 -10.37 -22.10
N LEU A 280 -9.53 -9.59 -22.13
CA LEU A 280 -9.30 -8.59 -23.17
C LEU A 280 -8.75 -9.19 -24.46
N ASP A 281 -7.90 -10.21 -24.37
CA ASP A 281 -7.39 -10.96 -25.51
C ASP A 281 -7.37 -12.45 -25.17
N LYS A 282 -8.41 -13.17 -25.57
CA LYS A 282 -8.57 -14.59 -25.25
C LYS A 282 -7.94 -15.44 -26.32
N ALA A 283 -6.69 -15.84 -26.11
CA ALA A 283 -5.96 -16.72 -27.03
C ALA A 283 -6.51 -18.16 -27.00
N ASP A 284 -7.04 -18.63 -25.88
CA ASP A 284 -7.59 -19.99 -25.70
C ASP A 284 -9.00 -19.94 -25.13
N PRO A 285 -10.04 -20.29 -25.96
CA PRO A 285 -11.42 -20.30 -25.50
C PRO A 285 -11.75 -21.38 -24.44
N SER A 286 -10.82 -22.27 -24.11
CA SER A 286 -11.00 -23.28 -23.06
C SER A 286 -10.71 -22.73 -21.66
N ILE A 287 -10.06 -21.56 -21.54
CA ILE A 287 -9.74 -20.93 -20.26
C ILE A 287 -10.96 -20.16 -19.74
N PRO A 288 -11.45 -20.47 -18.52
CA PRO A 288 -12.62 -19.81 -17.97
C PRO A 288 -12.30 -18.38 -17.55
N VAL A 289 -13.21 -17.44 -17.73
CA VAL A 289 -13.06 -16.07 -17.20
C VAL A 289 -13.12 -16.03 -15.65
N LEU A 290 -13.80 -17.00 -15.04
CA LEU A 290 -13.85 -17.18 -13.59
C LEU A 290 -13.59 -18.64 -13.25
N PHE A 291 -12.66 -18.87 -12.31
CA PHE A 291 -12.38 -20.17 -11.74
C PHE A 291 -12.71 -20.20 -10.25
N SER A 292 -13.52 -21.16 -9.81
CA SER A 292 -13.74 -21.47 -8.40
C SER A 292 -14.13 -22.94 -8.21
N LYS A 293 -13.64 -23.58 -7.13
CA LYS A 293 -14.06 -24.96 -6.80
C LYS A 293 -15.47 -25.04 -6.23
N ASP A 294 -15.87 -24.03 -5.47
CA ASP A 294 -17.21 -23.91 -4.87
C ASP A 294 -17.75 -22.52 -5.15
N LEU A 295 -18.65 -22.41 -6.13
CA LEU A 295 -19.28 -21.15 -6.54
C LEU A 295 -20.72 -21.11 -6.03
N LYS A 296 -21.06 -20.07 -5.24
CA LYS A 296 -22.40 -19.78 -4.72
C LYS A 296 -22.86 -18.40 -5.16
N THR A 297 -24.06 -18.31 -5.68
CA THR A 297 -24.63 -17.06 -6.21
C THR A 297 -26.02 -16.81 -5.62
N GLU A 298 -26.10 -16.70 -4.30
CA GLU A 298 -27.35 -16.50 -3.57
C GLU A 298 -28.04 -15.19 -3.95
N GLY A 299 -29.20 -15.28 -4.63
CA GLY A 299 -29.97 -14.11 -5.09
C GLY A 299 -29.24 -13.28 -6.15
N MET A 300 -28.32 -13.88 -6.88
CA MET A 300 -27.56 -13.22 -7.95
C MET A 300 -27.85 -13.94 -9.29
N LYS A 301 -28.02 -13.15 -10.34
CA LYS A 301 -28.04 -13.68 -11.71
C LYS A 301 -26.64 -13.64 -12.29
N ILE A 302 -26.24 -14.74 -12.91
CA ILE A 302 -25.15 -14.73 -13.87
C ILE A 302 -25.76 -14.31 -15.20
N ASN A 303 -25.78 -13.01 -15.50
CA ASN A 303 -26.19 -12.50 -16.79
C ASN A 303 -25.01 -12.59 -17.74
N GLY A 304 -25.02 -13.64 -18.52
CA GLY A 304 -24.18 -13.76 -19.67
C GLY A 304 -24.61 -15.06 -20.34
N GLU A 305 -25.11 -14.98 -21.53
CA GLU A 305 -24.52 -15.90 -22.48
C GLU A 305 -23.04 -15.75 -22.23
N LEU A 306 -22.36 -16.86 -21.89
CA LEU A 306 -20.93 -16.96 -22.02
C LEU A 306 -20.59 -16.57 -23.46
N THR A 307 -20.58 -15.27 -23.75
CA THR A 307 -19.78 -14.79 -24.85
C THR A 307 -18.37 -15.18 -24.44
N ASP A 308 -17.59 -15.75 -25.33
CA ASP A 308 -16.32 -16.40 -25.10
C ASP A 308 -15.31 -15.54 -24.26
N SER A 309 -15.66 -14.33 -23.84
CA SER A 309 -14.79 -13.36 -23.19
C SER A 309 -15.37 -12.58 -22.00
N CYS A 310 -16.68 -12.69 -21.67
CA CYS A 310 -17.27 -11.86 -20.60
C CYS A 310 -18.28 -12.62 -19.74
N LEU A 311 -18.21 -12.42 -18.41
CA LEU A 311 -19.17 -12.91 -17.43
C LEU A 311 -19.62 -11.76 -16.54
N ARG A 312 -20.93 -11.60 -16.36
CA ARG A 312 -21.49 -10.62 -15.44
C ARG A 312 -22.31 -11.30 -14.35
N ILE A 313 -22.09 -10.91 -13.11
CA ILE A 313 -22.82 -11.38 -11.94
C ILE A 313 -23.51 -10.16 -11.31
N VAL A 314 -24.82 -10.15 -11.27
CA VAL A 314 -25.64 -9.04 -10.74
C VAL A 314 -26.73 -9.56 -9.81
N LYS A 315 -27.23 -8.69 -8.92
CA LYS A 315 -28.39 -9.01 -8.08
C LYS A 315 -29.67 -9.14 -8.93
N GLU A 316 -30.52 -10.13 -8.62
CA GLU A 316 -31.87 -10.18 -9.17
C GLU A 316 -32.73 -9.06 -8.58
N ASP A 317 -33.41 -8.27 -9.44
CA ASP A 317 -34.44 -7.30 -9.05
C ASP A 317 -35.75 -8.03 -8.61
#